data_4c56931d53dc440701be22960616c6ba
#
_entry.id   4c56931d53dc440701be22960616c6ba
#
_cell.length_a   1.000
_cell.length_b   1.000
_cell.length_c   1.000
_cell.angle_alpha   90.00
_cell.angle_beta   90.00
_cell.angle_gamma   90.00
#
_symmetry.space_group_name_H-M   'P 1'
#
loop_
_entity.id
_entity.type
_entity.pdbx_description
1 polymer ?
#
loop_
_entity_poly.entity_id
_entity_poly.type
_entity_poly.pdbx_seq_one_letter_code
_entity_poly.pdbx_strand_id
1 'polypeptide(L)'
;AAGQRLDRFLAKILPKADTAFLHRMLRKKNITRNDKKAEGSERVEADDVIRLWFSEETFRKFAGTQTDSRSYPRWDGFSAAVILENEMLLAINKPAGMLSQKATPADVSLNEYMLSYLISRNEFQPENPNGFRPGVVNRLDRNTSGLVLAAKTRAAAEELSMQLRDKRLQKYYLACVKGEVREAERLSAFLYKDKEKNQVQIHS
;
A
#
# COMPACT_ATOMS: atom_id res chain seq x y z
N ALA A 1 8.62 -10.45 4.71
CA ALA A 1 8.02 -11.68 4.16
C ALA A 1 7.85 -12.77 5.21
N ALA A 2 8.59 -12.71 6.33
CA ALA A 2 8.50 -13.70 7.40
C ALA A 2 7.06 -13.85 7.94
N GLY A 3 6.66 -15.11 8.25
CA GLY A 3 5.33 -15.46 8.72
C GLY A 3 4.26 -15.62 7.63
N GLN A 4 4.52 -15.23 6.40
CA GLN A 4 3.60 -15.38 5.28
C GLN A 4 3.69 -16.80 4.68
N ARG A 5 2.57 -17.34 4.16
CA ARG A 5 2.59 -18.62 3.43
C ARG A 5 3.44 -18.51 2.16
N LEU A 6 4.17 -19.60 1.84
CA LEU A 6 5.07 -19.65 0.69
C LEU A 6 4.32 -19.45 -0.64
N ASP A 7 3.14 -20.03 -0.82
CA ASP A 7 2.32 -19.84 -2.02
C ASP A 7 1.94 -18.37 -2.24
N ARG A 8 1.58 -17.64 -1.18
CA ARG A 8 1.30 -16.20 -1.23
C ARG A 8 2.55 -15.36 -1.47
N PHE A 9 3.67 -15.78 -0.93
CA PHE A 9 4.95 -15.15 -1.18
C PHE A 9 5.35 -15.29 -2.66
N LEU A 10 5.22 -16.52 -3.23
CA LEU A 10 5.51 -16.80 -4.63
C LEU A 10 4.58 -16.03 -5.57
N ALA A 11 3.29 -15.92 -5.26
CA ALA A 11 2.35 -15.12 -6.05
C ALA A 11 2.71 -13.62 -6.12
N LYS A 12 3.45 -13.09 -5.14
CA LYS A 12 3.98 -11.73 -5.20
C LYS A 12 5.21 -11.60 -6.10
N ILE A 13 6.07 -12.62 -6.12
CA ILE A 13 7.29 -12.66 -6.95
C ILE A 13 6.93 -12.97 -8.40
N LEU A 14 5.92 -13.82 -8.60
CA LEU A 14 5.46 -14.30 -9.91
C LEU A 14 3.97 -13.91 -10.12
N PRO A 15 3.64 -12.61 -10.22
CA PRO A 15 2.26 -12.14 -10.24
C PRO A 15 1.46 -12.56 -11.48
N LYS A 16 2.14 -12.99 -12.56
CA LYS A 16 1.51 -13.53 -13.77
C LYS A 16 1.35 -15.05 -13.73
N ALA A 17 1.88 -15.73 -12.71
CA ALA A 17 1.72 -17.15 -12.53
C ALA A 17 0.39 -17.45 -11.82
N ASP A 18 -0.41 -18.34 -12.40
CA ASP A 18 -1.59 -18.83 -11.72
C ASP A 18 -1.21 -19.79 -10.58
N THR A 19 -2.14 -20.00 -9.68
CA THR A 19 -1.95 -20.88 -8.51
C THR A 19 -1.63 -22.31 -8.94
N ALA A 20 -2.23 -22.80 -10.04
CA ALA A 20 -2.00 -24.14 -10.56
C ALA A 20 -0.56 -24.31 -11.07
N PHE A 21 0.00 -23.29 -11.73
CA PHE A 21 1.40 -23.29 -12.15
C PHE A 21 2.33 -23.31 -10.93
N LEU A 22 2.12 -22.47 -9.92
CA LEU A 22 2.96 -22.44 -8.71
C LEU A 22 2.98 -23.80 -8.00
N HIS A 23 1.83 -24.42 -7.78
CA HIS A 23 1.74 -25.75 -7.17
C HIS A 23 2.38 -26.84 -8.02
N ARG A 24 2.29 -26.76 -9.35
CA ARG A 24 2.97 -27.68 -10.26
C ARG A 24 4.50 -27.56 -10.15
N MET A 25 5.02 -26.32 -10.05
CA MET A 25 6.45 -26.07 -9.92
C MET A 25 7.01 -26.53 -8.56
N LEU A 26 6.26 -26.34 -7.49
CA LEU A 26 6.58 -26.88 -6.16
C LEU A 26 6.65 -28.43 -6.19
N ARG A 27 5.63 -29.08 -6.76
CA ARG A 27 5.60 -30.55 -6.90
C ARG A 27 6.79 -31.10 -7.69
N LYS A 28 7.19 -30.40 -8.77
CA LYS A 28 8.31 -30.78 -9.63
C LYS A 28 9.69 -30.43 -9.06
N LYS A 29 9.74 -29.84 -7.85
CA LYS A 29 10.95 -29.30 -7.23
C LYS A 29 11.63 -28.19 -8.05
N ASN A 30 10.90 -27.54 -8.97
CA ASN A 30 11.39 -26.38 -9.69
C ASN A 30 11.33 -25.10 -8.81
N ILE A 31 10.68 -25.19 -7.66
CA ILE A 31 10.73 -24.22 -6.56
C ILE A 31 11.09 -24.99 -5.30
N THR A 32 12.16 -24.57 -4.64
CA THR A 32 12.65 -25.21 -3.42
C THR A 32 12.81 -24.16 -2.31
N ARG A 33 12.65 -24.60 -1.05
CA ARG A 33 12.97 -23.83 0.15
C ARG A 33 14.13 -24.52 0.87
N ASN A 34 15.24 -23.82 1.10
CA ASN A 34 16.44 -24.34 1.75
C ASN A 34 16.89 -25.65 1.10
N ASP A 35 16.90 -25.70 -0.24
CA ASP A 35 17.23 -26.83 -1.10
C ASP A 35 16.34 -28.07 -0.93
N LYS A 36 15.24 -27.97 -0.19
CA LYS A 36 14.26 -29.04 0.01
C LYS A 36 12.98 -28.79 -0.79
N LYS A 37 12.25 -29.87 -1.05
CA LYS A 37 10.92 -29.80 -1.64
C LYS A 37 10.01 -29.00 -0.70
N ALA A 38 9.23 -28.07 -1.26
CA ALA A 38 8.26 -27.28 -0.53
C ALA A 38 6.84 -27.52 -1.06
N GLU A 39 5.82 -27.35 -0.21
CA GLU A 39 4.42 -27.64 -0.54
C GLU A 39 3.57 -26.37 -0.75
N GLY A 40 4.10 -25.20 -0.42
CA GLY A 40 3.43 -23.91 -0.60
C GLY A 40 2.58 -23.46 0.61
N SER A 41 2.18 -24.39 1.46
CA SER A 41 1.42 -24.10 2.69
C SER A 41 2.30 -23.64 3.86
N GLU A 42 3.59 -23.93 3.80
CA GLU A 42 4.56 -23.57 4.82
C GLU A 42 4.69 -22.06 4.95
N ARG A 43 5.05 -21.63 6.14
CA ARG A 43 5.35 -20.20 6.41
C ARG A 43 6.82 -19.94 6.12
N VAL A 44 7.06 -18.85 5.39
CA VAL A 44 8.42 -18.36 5.11
C VAL A 44 8.98 -17.73 6.39
N GLU A 45 10.20 -18.10 6.76
CA GLU A 45 10.92 -17.56 7.89
C GLU A 45 11.99 -16.55 7.45
N ALA A 46 12.57 -15.82 8.41
CA ALA A 46 13.74 -15.02 8.12
C ALA A 46 14.89 -15.95 7.69
N ASP A 47 15.71 -15.49 6.74
CA ASP A 47 16.86 -16.23 6.19
C ASP A 47 16.53 -17.47 5.36
N ASP A 48 15.24 -17.76 5.09
CA ASP A 48 14.88 -18.80 4.13
C ASP A 48 15.40 -18.48 2.73
N VAL A 49 16.04 -19.46 2.12
CA VAL A 49 16.51 -19.41 0.73
C VAL A 49 15.47 -20.08 -0.17
N ILE A 50 14.77 -19.28 -0.96
CA ILE A 50 13.83 -19.76 -1.96
C ILE A 50 14.54 -19.76 -3.31
N ARG A 51 14.72 -20.97 -3.91
CA ARG A 51 15.32 -21.10 -5.24
C ARG A 51 14.26 -21.42 -6.27
N LEU A 52 14.35 -20.72 -7.40
CA LEU A 52 13.51 -20.91 -8.57
C LEU A 52 14.39 -21.51 -9.69
N TRP A 53 14.16 -22.75 -10.02
CA TRP A 53 14.88 -23.48 -11.07
C TRP A 53 14.14 -23.32 -12.41
N PHE A 54 14.06 -22.06 -12.88
CA PHE A 54 13.45 -21.67 -14.16
C PHE A 54 14.53 -21.19 -15.12
N SER A 55 14.28 -21.34 -16.43
CA SER A 55 15.00 -20.52 -17.39
C SER A 55 14.70 -19.04 -17.16
N GLU A 56 15.65 -18.19 -17.50
CA GLU A 56 15.46 -16.74 -17.34
C GLU A 56 14.24 -16.24 -18.13
N GLU A 57 13.97 -16.83 -19.30
CA GLU A 57 12.78 -16.54 -20.10
C GLU A 57 11.49 -16.89 -19.35
N THR A 58 11.42 -18.07 -18.73
CA THR A 58 10.28 -18.49 -17.92
C THR A 58 10.10 -17.57 -16.70
N PHE A 59 11.20 -17.22 -16.03
CA PHE A 59 11.13 -16.30 -14.91
C PHE A 59 10.59 -14.93 -15.37
N ARG A 60 11.13 -14.34 -16.43
CA ARG A 60 10.65 -13.07 -17.00
C ARG A 60 9.19 -13.11 -17.40
N LYS A 61 8.72 -14.23 -17.97
CA LYS A 61 7.32 -14.41 -18.36
C LYS A 61 6.38 -14.32 -17.16
N PHE A 62 6.72 -14.92 -16.02
CA PHE A 62 5.87 -15.04 -14.85
C PHE A 62 6.18 -14.03 -13.74
N ALA A 63 7.41 -13.64 -13.55
CA ALA A 63 7.78 -12.55 -12.65
C ALA A 63 7.13 -11.23 -13.07
N GLY A 64 6.68 -11.18 -14.34
CA GLY A 64 6.35 -9.94 -14.95
C GLY A 64 7.58 -9.04 -14.83
N THR A 65 8.19 -8.67 -15.91
CA THR A 65 8.86 -7.39 -15.90
C THR A 65 7.80 -6.42 -15.40
N GLN A 66 7.85 -6.05 -14.15
CA GLN A 66 7.33 -4.78 -13.74
C GLN A 66 8.30 -3.72 -14.32
N THR A 67 8.37 -3.63 -15.62
CA THR A 67 8.26 -2.33 -16.22
C THR A 67 6.86 -1.92 -15.76
N ASP A 68 6.83 -1.28 -14.61
CA ASP A 68 5.63 -0.68 -14.08
C ASP A 68 5.24 0.34 -15.14
N SER A 69 4.51 -0.12 -16.18
CA SER A 69 3.85 0.74 -17.16
C SER A 69 2.71 1.52 -16.49
N ARG A 70 2.71 1.50 -15.14
CA ARG A 70 1.92 2.42 -14.36
C ARG A 70 2.45 3.79 -14.70
N SER A 71 1.68 4.47 -15.50
CA SER A 71 1.81 5.91 -15.64
C SER A 71 1.81 6.48 -14.22
N TYR A 72 2.95 7.00 -13.79
CA TYR A 72 3.03 7.81 -12.58
C TYR A 72 2.65 9.23 -12.98
N PRO A 73 1.39 9.61 -12.81
CA PRO A 73 0.90 10.90 -13.28
C PRO A 73 1.60 12.00 -12.49
N ARG A 74 1.89 13.08 -13.16
CA ARG A 74 2.45 14.27 -12.54
C ARG A 74 1.32 15.18 -12.06
N TRP A 75 1.52 15.75 -10.87
CA TRP A 75 0.71 16.84 -10.34
C TRP A 75 1.63 18.02 -10.01
N ASP A 76 1.54 19.08 -10.79
CA ASP A 76 2.44 20.24 -10.66
C ASP A 76 2.33 20.95 -9.32
N GLY A 77 1.16 20.87 -8.66
CA GLY A 77 0.93 21.39 -7.31
C GLY A 77 1.48 20.50 -6.18
N PHE A 78 2.09 19.33 -6.48
CA PHE A 78 2.47 18.37 -5.44
C PHE A 78 3.49 18.96 -4.45
N SER A 79 4.52 19.63 -4.95
CA SER A 79 5.56 20.23 -4.09
C SER A 79 4.98 21.29 -3.14
N ALA A 80 4.00 22.07 -3.59
CA ALA A 80 3.32 23.05 -2.75
C ALA A 80 2.39 22.40 -1.71
N ALA A 81 1.94 21.18 -1.96
CA ALA A 81 1.12 20.42 -1.03
C ALA A 81 1.95 19.68 0.05
N VAL A 82 3.26 19.55 -0.13
CA VAL A 82 4.15 18.95 0.87
C VAL A 82 4.35 19.93 2.02
N ILE A 83 3.86 19.56 3.21
CA ILE A 83 3.95 20.38 4.44
C ILE A 83 5.24 20.08 5.19
N LEU A 84 5.65 18.80 5.19
CA LEU A 84 6.88 18.35 5.82
C LEU A 84 7.46 17.20 5.01
N GLU A 85 8.76 17.22 4.84
CA GLU A 85 9.51 16.15 4.22
C GLU A 85 10.84 15.95 4.93
N ASN A 86 11.21 14.69 5.13
CA ASN A 86 12.56 14.28 5.50
C ASN A 86 12.94 12.97 4.77
N GLU A 87 14.03 12.33 5.15
CA GLU A 87 14.50 11.08 4.55
C GLU A 87 13.54 9.89 4.77
N MET A 88 12.70 9.96 5.79
CA MET A 88 11.87 8.84 6.23
C MET A 88 10.41 8.98 5.82
N LEU A 89 9.86 10.20 5.80
CA LEU A 89 8.43 10.43 5.61
C LEU A 89 8.11 11.76 4.90
N LEU A 90 6.87 11.83 4.42
CA LEU A 90 6.22 13.03 3.89
C LEU A 90 4.91 13.27 4.67
N ALA A 91 4.60 14.53 4.95
CA ALA A 91 3.26 14.98 5.31
C ALA A 91 2.72 15.86 4.18
N ILE A 92 1.58 15.47 3.62
CA ILE A 92 1.04 16.07 2.40
C ILE A 92 -0.35 16.60 2.68
N ASN A 93 -0.62 17.84 2.32
CA ASN A 93 -1.96 18.43 2.36
C ASN A 93 -2.76 17.97 1.14
N LYS A 94 -3.54 16.91 1.31
CA LYS A 94 -4.39 16.38 0.24
C LYS A 94 -5.55 17.35 -0.05
N PRO A 95 -5.77 17.77 -1.29
CA PRO A 95 -6.96 18.55 -1.63
C PRO A 95 -8.23 17.69 -1.57
N ALA A 96 -9.38 18.34 -1.40
CA ALA A 96 -10.69 17.72 -1.59
C ALA A 96 -10.85 17.27 -3.05
N GLY A 97 -11.67 16.23 -3.29
CA GLY A 97 -11.89 15.64 -4.61
C GLY A 97 -10.87 14.58 -5.01
N MET A 98 -9.71 14.51 -4.36
CA MET A 98 -8.63 13.54 -4.65
C MET A 98 -8.73 12.30 -3.77
N LEU A 99 -8.50 11.12 -4.35
CA LEU A 99 -8.37 9.87 -3.60
C LEU A 99 -7.01 9.81 -2.87
N SER A 100 -6.98 9.28 -1.66
CA SER A 100 -5.71 8.98 -0.96
C SER A 100 -4.99 7.79 -1.59
N GLN A 101 -5.75 6.75 -1.97
CA GLN A 101 -5.29 5.55 -2.66
C GLN A 101 -6.30 5.16 -3.73
N LYS A 102 -5.85 4.45 -4.77
CA LYS A 102 -6.73 3.91 -5.81
C LYS A 102 -7.80 3.00 -5.23
N ALA A 103 -9.02 3.13 -5.68
CA ALA A 103 -10.10 2.18 -5.47
C ALA A 103 -10.15 1.15 -6.61
N THR A 104 -9.86 1.59 -7.84
CA THR A 104 -9.77 0.76 -9.05
C THR A 104 -8.41 0.97 -9.74
N PRO A 105 -7.97 0.05 -10.60
CA PRO A 105 -6.71 0.20 -11.36
C PRO A 105 -6.63 1.47 -12.22
N ALA A 106 -7.77 1.96 -12.69
CA ALA A 106 -7.87 3.15 -13.55
C ALA A 106 -7.78 4.46 -12.78
N ASP A 107 -7.97 4.44 -11.46
CA ASP A 107 -7.93 5.65 -10.65
C ASP A 107 -6.52 6.23 -10.57
N VAL A 108 -6.48 7.55 -10.39
CA VAL A 108 -5.30 8.29 -9.97
C VAL A 108 -5.52 8.78 -8.54
N SER A 109 -4.51 8.67 -7.70
CA SER A 109 -4.62 9.06 -6.30
C SER A 109 -3.38 9.82 -5.81
N LEU A 110 -3.46 10.38 -4.61
CA LEU A 110 -2.34 11.03 -3.95
C LEU A 110 -1.10 10.14 -3.91
N ASN A 111 -1.31 8.83 -3.70
CA ASN A 111 -0.22 7.87 -3.64
C ASN A 111 0.57 7.79 -4.96
N GLU A 112 -0.10 7.83 -6.13
CA GLU A 112 0.57 7.81 -7.43
C GLU A 112 1.31 9.13 -7.70
N TYR A 113 0.72 10.27 -7.32
CA TYR A 113 1.40 11.57 -7.43
C TYR A 113 2.64 11.65 -6.55
N MET A 114 2.57 11.13 -5.32
CA MET A 114 3.72 11.02 -4.42
C MET A 114 4.83 10.14 -5.03
N LEU A 115 4.49 8.99 -5.58
CA LEU A 115 5.47 8.13 -6.24
C LEU A 115 6.12 8.81 -7.44
N SER A 116 5.34 9.52 -8.27
CA SER A 116 5.87 10.34 -9.37
C SER A 116 6.86 11.40 -8.87
N TYR A 117 6.53 12.07 -7.78
CA TYR A 117 7.40 13.06 -7.15
C TYR A 117 8.72 12.44 -6.69
N LEU A 118 8.68 11.30 -5.98
CA LEU A 118 9.88 10.60 -5.50
C LEU A 118 10.73 10.04 -6.63
N ILE A 119 10.11 9.57 -7.74
CA ILE A 119 10.83 9.16 -8.96
C ILE A 119 11.59 10.34 -9.57
N SER A 120 10.96 11.50 -9.69
CA SER A 120 11.59 12.69 -10.26
C SER A 120 12.80 13.19 -9.47
N ARG A 121 12.89 12.80 -8.18
CA ARG A 121 14.02 13.13 -7.28
C ARG A 121 15.03 12.00 -7.11
N ASN A 122 14.87 10.88 -7.85
CA ASN A 122 15.66 9.65 -7.72
C ASN A 122 15.60 9.01 -6.32
N GLU A 123 14.53 9.26 -5.57
CA GLU A 123 14.32 8.70 -4.22
C GLU A 123 13.51 7.40 -4.24
N PHE A 124 12.91 7.06 -5.37
CA PHE A 124 12.22 5.80 -5.60
C PHE A 124 12.47 5.29 -7.02
N GLN A 125 12.83 4.02 -7.13
CA GLN A 125 13.05 3.34 -8.41
C GLN A 125 12.04 2.19 -8.53
N PRO A 126 11.02 2.32 -9.38
CA PRO A 126 9.97 1.30 -9.55
C PRO A 126 10.49 -0.07 -10.00
N GLU A 127 11.60 -0.08 -10.75
CA GLU A 127 12.22 -1.28 -11.31
C GLU A 127 13.02 -2.08 -10.27
N ASN A 128 13.29 -1.51 -9.09
CA ASN A 128 14.02 -2.21 -8.03
C ASN A 128 13.10 -3.20 -7.30
N PRO A 129 13.18 -4.52 -7.58
CA PRO A 129 12.27 -5.50 -7.01
C PRO A 129 12.49 -5.72 -5.51
N ASN A 130 13.67 -5.37 -5.01
CA ASN A 130 14.04 -5.52 -3.61
C ASN A 130 13.86 -4.21 -2.81
N GLY A 131 13.54 -3.12 -3.51
CA GLY A 131 13.32 -1.83 -2.90
C GLY A 131 12.03 -1.77 -2.07
N PHE A 132 12.03 -0.94 -1.04
CA PHE A 132 10.79 -0.57 -0.36
C PHE A 132 9.97 0.33 -1.28
N ARG A 133 8.68 0.04 -1.44
CA ARG A 133 7.77 0.92 -2.17
C ARG A 133 7.16 1.94 -1.20
N PRO A 134 7.45 3.23 -1.37
CA PRO A 134 6.83 4.29 -0.59
C PRO A 134 5.30 4.26 -0.69
N GLY A 135 4.62 4.70 0.37
CA GLY A 135 3.17 4.68 0.37
C GLY A 135 2.55 5.55 1.45
N VAL A 136 1.31 5.99 1.21
CA VAL A 136 0.53 6.69 2.22
C VAL A 136 0.12 5.74 3.35
N VAL A 137 0.22 6.21 4.59
CA VAL A 137 0.02 5.40 5.80
C VAL A 137 -1.38 5.59 6.37
N ASN A 138 -1.94 6.79 6.26
CA ASN A 138 -3.33 7.06 6.60
C ASN A 138 -4.13 7.47 5.36
N ARG A 139 -5.44 7.42 5.47
CA ARG A 139 -6.34 7.81 4.38
C ARG A 139 -7.32 8.85 4.87
N LEU A 140 -7.65 9.75 3.97
CA LEU A 140 -8.80 10.65 4.05
C LEU A 140 -9.75 10.29 2.91
N ASP A 141 -11.02 10.50 3.11
CA ASP A 141 -12.02 10.30 2.06
C ASP A 141 -11.78 11.27 0.89
N ARG A 142 -12.37 10.96 -0.28
CA ARG A 142 -12.18 11.75 -1.50
C ARG A 142 -12.41 13.24 -1.26
N ASN A 143 -13.51 13.57 -0.61
CA ASN A 143 -13.95 14.97 -0.40
C ASN A 143 -13.40 15.60 0.89
N THR A 144 -12.62 14.86 1.68
CA THR A 144 -11.94 15.38 2.86
C THR A 144 -10.54 15.87 2.47
N SER A 145 -10.26 17.14 2.70
CA SER A 145 -8.91 17.71 2.58
C SER A 145 -8.15 17.58 3.89
N GLY A 146 -6.82 17.74 3.84
CA GLY A 146 -5.97 17.77 5.03
C GLY A 146 -4.79 16.81 4.98
N LEU A 147 -4.16 16.56 6.13
CA LEU A 147 -2.88 15.90 6.23
C LEU A 147 -2.97 14.39 5.97
N VAL A 148 -2.16 13.94 5.02
CA VAL A 148 -1.89 12.53 4.75
C VAL A 148 -0.40 12.29 4.96
N LEU A 149 -0.08 11.30 5.80
CA LEU A 149 1.28 10.86 6.04
C LEU A 149 1.66 9.76 5.06
N ALA A 150 2.86 9.83 4.53
CA ALA A 150 3.43 8.81 3.67
C ALA A 150 4.82 8.43 4.15
N ALA A 151 5.12 7.13 4.09
CA ALA A 151 6.43 6.59 4.46
C ALA A 151 7.31 6.42 3.22
N LYS A 152 8.54 6.90 3.30
CA LYS A 152 9.60 6.72 2.29
C LYS A 152 10.41 5.46 2.55
N THR A 153 10.43 4.97 3.80
CA THR A 153 11.18 3.79 4.23
C THR A 153 10.28 2.75 4.92
N ARG A 154 10.73 1.50 4.95
CA ARG A 154 10.04 0.42 5.65
C ARG A 154 9.90 0.70 7.14
N ALA A 155 10.97 1.15 7.78
CA ALA A 155 10.97 1.47 9.22
C ALA A 155 9.94 2.54 9.57
N ALA A 156 9.87 3.62 8.75
CA ALA A 156 8.86 4.65 8.92
C ALA A 156 7.42 4.13 8.71
N ALA A 157 7.22 3.25 7.72
CA ALA A 157 5.90 2.66 7.47
C ALA A 157 5.42 1.79 8.66
N GLU A 158 6.31 1.00 9.23
CA GLU A 158 6.03 0.15 10.39
C GLU A 158 5.72 0.99 11.63
N GLU A 159 6.56 1.98 11.93
CA GLU A 159 6.38 2.87 13.10
C GLU A 159 5.10 3.70 13.00
N LEU A 160 4.86 4.37 11.86
CA LEU A 160 3.65 5.18 11.67
C LEU A 160 2.38 4.30 11.71
N SER A 161 2.42 3.10 11.13
CA SER A 161 1.29 2.16 11.18
C SER A 161 0.99 1.71 12.61
N MET A 162 2.04 1.46 13.41
CA MET A 162 1.91 1.12 14.82
C MET A 162 1.31 2.29 15.61
N GLN A 163 1.82 3.51 15.43
CA GLN A 163 1.30 4.69 16.12
C GLN A 163 -0.17 4.99 15.78
N LEU A 164 -0.57 4.77 14.53
CA LEU A 164 -1.98 4.92 14.11
C LEU A 164 -2.87 3.84 14.73
N ARG A 165 -2.44 2.59 14.70
CA ARG A 165 -3.17 1.45 15.29
C ARG A 165 -3.35 1.63 16.79
N ASP A 166 -2.29 2.03 17.49
CA ASP A 166 -2.27 2.19 18.94
C ASP A 166 -2.87 3.53 19.39
N LYS A 167 -3.41 4.34 18.45
CA LYS A 167 -4.01 5.65 18.68
C LYS A 167 -3.08 6.66 19.36
N ARG A 168 -1.75 6.49 19.20
CA ARG A 168 -0.74 7.44 19.71
C ARG A 168 -0.70 8.71 18.85
N LEU A 169 -0.99 8.61 17.55
CA LEU A 169 -1.23 9.76 16.67
C LEU A 169 -2.67 10.22 16.85
N GLN A 170 -2.83 11.42 17.38
CA GLN A 170 -4.14 12.05 17.51
C GLN A 170 -4.54 12.72 16.18
N LYS A 171 -5.80 12.56 15.78
CA LYS A 171 -6.35 13.12 14.55
C LYS A 171 -7.43 14.13 14.88
N TYR A 172 -7.28 15.32 14.33
CA TYR A 172 -8.22 16.41 14.49
C TYR A 172 -8.80 16.81 13.14
N TYR A 173 -10.07 17.18 13.11
CA TYR A 173 -10.77 17.60 11.92
C TYR A 173 -11.53 18.90 12.19
N LEU A 174 -11.54 19.77 11.19
CA LEU A 174 -12.49 20.88 11.14
C LEU A 174 -13.70 20.45 10.32
N ALA A 175 -14.89 20.60 10.88
CA ALA A 175 -16.13 20.25 10.21
C ALA A 175 -17.09 21.47 10.25
N CYS A 176 -17.68 21.75 9.08
CA CYS A 176 -18.80 22.68 9.00
C CYS A 176 -20.09 21.89 9.23
N VAL A 177 -20.86 22.30 10.23
CA VAL A 177 -22.12 21.65 10.59
C VAL A 177 -23.29 22.62 10.48
N LYS A 178 -24.50 22.09 10.31
CA LYS A 178 -25.72 22.88 10.33
C LYS A 178 -26.11 23.20 11.76
N GLY A 179 -26.38 24.47 12.06
CA GLY A 179 -26.78 24.92 13.38
C GLY A 179 -25.60 25.47 14.18
N GLU A 180 -25.82 25.68 15.46
CA GLU A 180 -24.87 26.27 16.42
C GLU A 180 -24.43 25.20 17.42
N VAL A 181 -23.13 24.94 17.51
CA VAL A 181 -22.53 24.08 18.54
C VAL A 181 -22.10 24.98 19.69
N ARG A 182 -22.83 24.95 20.80
CA ARG A 182 -22.62 25.86 21.95
C ARG A 182 -21.60 25.32 22.94
N GLU A 183 -21.52 23.99 23.06
CA GLU A 183 -20.65 23.33 24.03
C GLU A 183 -19.94 22.13 23.40
N ALA A 184 -18.82 21.71 24.00
CA ALA A 184 -18.15 20.47 23.59
C ALA A 184 -19.03 19.26 23.87
N GLU A 185 -19.25 18.46 22.86
CA GLU A 185 -20.15 17.32 22.91
C GLU A 185 -19.43 16.03 22.51
N ARG A 186 -19.76 14.93 23.20
CA ARG A 186 -19.26 13.60 22.84
C ARG A 186 -20.39 12.78 22.26
N LEU A 187 -20.31 12.50 20.96
CA LEU A 187 -21.26 11.65 20.26
C LEU A 187 -20.74 10.22 20.19
N SER A 188 -21.60 9.25 20.46
CA SER A 188 -21.31 7.82 20.36
C SER A 188 -22.48 7.12 19.68
N ALA A 189 -22.20 6.36 18.62
CA ALA A 189 -23.24 5.64 17.88
C ALA A 189 -22.63 4.45 17.14
N PHE A 190 -23.48 3.50 16.75
CA PHE A 190 -23.12 2.41 15.86
C PHE A 190 -23.33 2.82 14.41
N LEU A 191 -22.33 2.55 13.55
CA LEU A 191 -22.38 2.85 12.13
C LEU A 191 -22.55 1.55 11.34
N TYR A 192 -23.63 1.47 10.57
CA TYR A 192 -23.85 0.40 9.60
C TYR A 192 -23.64 0.96 8.18
N LYS A 193 -22.76 0.32 7.41
CA LYS A 193 -22.53 0.69 6.01
C LYS A 193 -23.28 -0.24 5.08
N ASP A 194 -24.31 0.27 4.40
CA ASP A 194 -24.92 -0.37 3.25
C ASP A 194 -23.97 -0.28 2.06
N LYS A 195 -23.41 -1.43 1.68
CA LYS A 195 -22.41 -1.51 0.60
C LYS A 195 -23.03 -1.32 -0.79
N GLU A 196 -24.29 -1.70 -0.97
CA GLU A 196 -25.00 -1.59 -2.26
C GLU A 196 -25.38 -0.14 -2.55
N LYS A 197 -25.88 0.56 -1.53
CA LYS A 197 -26.29 1.96 -1.65
C LYS A 197 -25.14 2.93 -1.37
N ASN A 198 -23.97 2.43 -0.90
CA ASN A 198 -22.85 3.24 -0.43
C ASN A 198 -23.27 4.31 0.60
N GLN A 199 -24.21 3.97 1.46
CA GLN A 199 -24.76 4.84 2.49
C GLN A 199 -24.38 4.33 3.87
N VAL A 200 -24.19 5.26 4.81
CA VAL A 200 -23.97 4.95 6.23
C VAL A 200 -25.24 5.27 6.99
N GLN A 201 -25.73 4.33 7.78
CA GLN A 201 -26.85 4.49 8.71
C GLN A 201 -26.29 4.56 10.13
N ILE A 202 -26.87 5.44 10.93
CA ILE A 202 -26.50 5.61 12.33
C ILE A 202 -27.57 4.94 13.19
N HIS A 203 -27.15 4.08 14.08
CA HIS A 203 -27.99 3.42 15.06
C HIS A 203 -27.53 3.85 16.46
N SER A 204 -28.46 4.30 17.27
CA SER A 204 -28.28 4.64 18.69
C SER A 204 -28.21 3.39 19.55
#